data_3a1a90a1ebe9de66bd0e30a47beb0601
#
_entry.id   3a1a90a1ebe9de66bd0e30a47beb0601
#
_cell.length_a   1.000
_cell.length_b   1.000
_cell.length_c   1.000
_cell.angle_alpha   90.00
_cell.angle_beta   90.00
_cell.angle_gamma   90.00
#
_symmetry.space_group_name_H-M   'P 1'
#
loop_
_entity.id
_entity.type
_entity.pdbx_description
1 polymer ?
#
loop_
_entity_poly.entity_id
_entity_poly.type
_entity_poly.pdbx_seq_one_letter_code
_entity_poly.pdbx_strand_id
1 'polypeptide(L)'
;MCIRDRIYIDEHSEKKTPVMIHRAIFGSLERFTGILLESTAGHLPLWLAPVQAMVCTIVSDADAYAEEVLAALKAAGLRAEIDVRNEKINYKVREHSLAKVPVMLVVGKREAEEGKVSIRRLGSQDQTVMGLGEAIQSLQAEAVPPDLRR
;
A
#
# COMPACT_ATOMS: atom_id res chain seq x y z
N MET A 1 11.04 -27.69 -19.46
CA MET A 1 9.93 -28.54 -19.03
C MET A 1 9.04 -28.78 -20.23
N CYS A 2 9.04 -30.02 -20.77
CA CYS A 2 8.32 -30.29 -22.01
C CYS A 2 6.84 -30.57 -21.74
N ILE A 3 5.93 -29.87 -22.40
CA ILE A 3 4.47 -30.02 -22.26
C ILE A 3 4.02 -31.43 -22.63
N ARG A 4 4.79 -32.09 -23.53
CA ARG A 4 4.48 -33.41 -24.06
C ARG A 4 4.64 -34.56 -23.04
N ASP A 5 5.31 -34.29 -21.90
CA ASP A 5 5.61 -35.32 -20.90
C ASP A 5 4.57 -35.38 -19.76
N ARG A 6 3.50 -34.56 -19.82
CA ARG A 6 2.45 -34.57 -18.83
C ARG A 6 1.34 -35.52 -19.26
N ILE A 7 1.02 -36.45 -18.35
CA ILE A 7 -0.08 -37.39 -18.50
C ILE A 7 -0.95 -37.35 -17.26
N TYR A 8 -2.23 -37.66 -17.43
CA TYR A 8 -3.15 -37.94 -16.35
C TYR A 8 -3.87 -39.25 -16.61
N ILE A 9 -4.42 -39.85 -15.58
CA ILE A 9 -5.26 -41.04 -15.67
C ILE A 9 -6.71 -40.60 -15.68
N ASP A 10 -7.45 -40.97 -16.70
CA ASP A 10 -8.86 -40.63 -16.82
C ASP A 10 -9.77 -41.58 -16.00
N GLU A 11 -11.08 -41.35 -16.07
CA GLU A 11 -12.09 -42.20 -15.37
C GLU A 11 -12.12 -43.65 -15.83
N HIS A 12 -11.54 -43.95 -16.99
CA HIS A 12 -11.41 -45.30 -17.54
C HIS A 12 -10.05 -45.93 -17.25
N SER A 13 -9.23 -45.31 -16.37
CA SER A 13 -7.87 -45.73 -16.05
C SER A 13 -6.89 -45.73 -17.24
N GLU A 14 -7.20 -44.93 -18.28
CA GLU A 14 -6.34 -44.72 -19.42
C GLU A 14 -5.40 -43.52 -19.23
N LYS A 15 -4.17 -43.64 -19.75
CA LYS A 15 -3.21 -42.53 -19.77
C LYS A 15 -3.54 -41.58 -20.90
N LYS A 16 -3.85 -40.31 -20.53
CA LYS A 16 -4.14 -39.24 -21.51
C LYS A 16 -3.22 -38.05 -21.31
N THR A 17 -2.96 -37.33 -22.40
CA THR A 17 -2.22 -36.08 -22.35
C THR A 17 -3.20 -34.93 -22.14
N PRO A 18 -3.00 -34.05 -21.14
CA PRO A 18 -3.88 -32.92 -20.90
C PRO A 18 -3.76 -31.88 -22.02
N VAL A 19 -4.87 -31.19 -22.31
CA VAL A 19 -4.83 -29.99 -23.12
C VAL A 19 -4.26 -28.86 -22.27
N MET A 20 -3.19 -28.24 -22.74
CA MET A 20 -2.58 -27.10 -22.06
C MET A 20 -2.92 -25.82 -22.83
N ILE A 21 -3.47 -24.85 -22.11
CA ILE A 21 -3.73 -23.51 -22.61
C ILE A 21 -2.66 -22.58 -22.09
N HIS A 22 -1.79 -22.11 -22.99
CA HIS A 22 -0.81 -21.06 -22.67
C HIS A 22 -1.40 -19.69 -22.97
N ARG A 23 -1.45 -18.84 -21.96
CA ARG A 23 -1.90 -17.48 -22.10
C ARG A 23 -0.94 -16.52 -21.43
N ALA A 24 -0.46 -15.55 -22.18
CA ALA A 24 0.32 -14.43 -21.67
C ALA A 24 -0.51 -13.16 -21.89
N ILE A 25 -0.99 -12.53 -20.80
CA ILE A 25 -1.83 -11.33 -20.90
C ILE A 25 -0.93 -10.09 -20.97
N PHE A 26 0.10 -10.01 -20.12
CA PHE A 26 1.00 -8.86 -20.00
C PHE A 26 2.42 -9.14 -20.55
N GLY A 27 2.65 -10.27 -21.19
CA GLY A 27 3.99 -10.73 -21.56
C GLY A 27 4.79 -11.13 -20.32
N SER A 28 5.92 -10.47 -20.07
CA SER A 28 6.70 -10.64 -18.83
C SER A 28 6.17 -9.68 -17.76
N LEU A 29 5.91 -10.20 -16.56
CA LEU A 29 5.48 -9.39 -15.42
C LEU A 29 6.52 -8.33 -15.05
N GLU A 30 7.80 -8.66 -15.14
CA GLU A 30 8.91 -7.74 -14.86
C GLU A 30 8.89 -6.55 -15.83
N ARG A 31 8.72 -6.83 -17.12
CA ARG A 31 8.63 -5.78 -18.16
C ARG A 31 7.38 -4.93 -17.94
N PHE A 32 6.24 -5.56 -17.66
CA PHE A 32 5.01 -4.83 -17.37
C PHE A 32 5.17 -3.92 -16.15
N THR A 33 5.75 -4.43 -15.06
CA THR A 33 6.02 -3.64 -13.85
C THR A 33 6.97 -2.46 -14.16
N GLY A 34 8.02 -2.69 -14.94
CA GLY A 34 8.92 -1.62 -15.37
C GLY A 34 8.19 -0.51 -16.14
N ILE A 35 7.37 -0.87 -17.12
CA ILE A 35 6.56 0.09 -17.90
C ILE A 35 5.57 0.84 -17.01
N LEU A 36 4.92 0.16 -16.07
CA LEU A 36 3.99 0.77 -15.12
C LEU A 36 4.70 1.82 -14.25
N LEU A 37 5.85 1.47 -13.67
CA LEU A 37 6.63 2.40 -12.85
C LEU A 37 7.12 3.59 -13.67
N GLU A 38 7.57 3.37 -14.89
CA GLU A 38 8.01 4.43 -15.80
C GLU A 38 6.84 5.36 -16.17
N SER A 39 5.70 4.83 -16.56
CA SER A 39 4.53 5.60 -16.98
C SER A 39 3.91 6.42 -15.85
N THR A 40 4.01 5.94 -14.62
CA THR A 40 3.48 6.63 -13.42
C THR A 40 4.55 7.49 -12.72
N ALA A 41 5.80 7.46 -13.17
CA ALA A 41 6.95 8.04 -12.47
C ALA A 41 7.02 7.58 -10.99
N GLY A 42 6.59 6.35 -10.71
CA GLY A 42 6.50 5.75 -9.38
C GLY A 42 5.34 6.26 -8.51
N HIS A 43 4.48 7.15 -9.01
CA HIS A 43 3.29 7.62 -8.30
C HIS A 43 2.14 6.63 -8.47
N LEU A 44 2.21 5.53 -7.76
CA LEU A 44 1.18 4.50 -7.83
C LEU A 44 -0.11 4.96 -7.11
N PRO A 45 -1.27 4.57 -7.61
CA PRO A 45 -2.52 4.78 -6.89
C PRO A 45 -2.52 4.00 -5.57
N LEU A 46 -3.30 4.45 -4.58
CA LEU A 46 -3.26 3.92 -3.22
C LEU A 46 -3.47 2.40 -3.16
N TRP A 47 -4.41 1.87 -3.94
CA TRP A 47 -4.72 0.44 -3.98
C TRP A 47 -3.55 -0.43 -4.45
N LEU A 48 -2.66 0.12 -5.28
CA LEU A 48 -1.51 -0.59 -5.88
C LEU A 48 -0.20 -0.35 -5.12
N ALA A 49 -0.08 0.74 -4.36
CA ALA A 49 1.16 1.12 -3.66
C ALA A 49 1.58 0.03 -2.67
N PRO A 50 2.86 -0.42 -2.66
CA PRO A 50 3.37 -1.42 -1.71
C PRO A 50 3.19 -0.98 -0.25
N VAL A 51 3.56 0.27 0.06
CA VAL A 51 3.26 0.97 1.30
C VAL A 51 2.23 2.03 0.99
N GLN A 52 1.04 1.90 1.59
CA GLN A 52 -0.09 2.80 1.33
C GLN A 52 -0.06 4.03 2.23
N ALA A 53 0.37 3.83 3.47
CA ALA A 53 0.42 4.88 4.46
C ALA A 53 1.67 4.77 5.34
N MET A 54 2.31 5.90 5.61
CA MET A 54 3.43 6.01 6.55
C MET A 54 3.01 6.88 7.73
N VAL A 55 3.06 6.32 8.93
CA VAL A 55 2.82 7.08 10.17
C VAL A 55 4.14 7.69 10.63
N CYS A 56 4.20 9.01 10.75
CA CYS A 56 5.40 9.74 11.14
C CYS A 56 5.16 10.51 12.44
N THR A 57 5.99 10.30 13.45
CA THR A 57 5.95 11.07 14.69
C THR A 57 6.77 12.36 14.58
N ILE A 58 6.27 13.43 15.21
CA ILE A 58 6.98 14.71 15.35
C ILE A 58 7.88 14.67 16.58
N VAL A 59 7.37 14.08 17.66
CA VAL A 59 8.03 13.98 18.97
C VAL A 59 7.84 12.57 19.52
N SER A 60 8.78 12.10 20.33
CA SER A 60 8.73 10.76 20.92
C SER A 60 7.56 10.54 21.88
N ASP A 61 7.04 11.61 22.48
CA ASP A 61 5.84 11.52 23.35
C ASP A 61 4.59 11.01 22.59
N ALA A 62 4.59 11.13 21.25
CA ALA A 62 3.50 10.66 20.40
C ALA A 62 3.71 9.23 19.87
N ASP A 63 4.80 8.56 20.18
CA ASP A 63 5.13 7.25 19.61
C ASP A 63 4.09 6.18 20.00
N ALA A 64 3.61 6.18 21.23
CA ALA A 64 2.59 5.25 21.68
C ALA A 64 1.28 5.41 20.87
N TYR A 65 0.85 6.64 20.63
CA TYR A 65 -0.32 6.92 19.80
C TYR A 65 -0.09 6.55 18.31
N ALA A 66 1.13 6.76 17.81
CA ALA A 66 1.49 6.38 16.47
C ALA A 66 1.43 4.86 16.25
N GLU A 67 1.80 4.07 17.27
CA GLU A 67 1.64 2.61 17.26
C GLU A 67 0.17 2.19 17.25
N GLU A 68 -0.69 2.86 18.00
CA GLU A 68 -2.15 2.65 17.96
C GLU A 68 -2.72 2.97 16.56
N VAL A 69 -2.31 4.08 15.97
CA VAL A 69 -2.70 4.47 14.60
C VAL A 69 -2.24 3.40 13.60
N LEU A 70 -1.01 2.91 13.70
CA LEU A 70 -0.49 1.84 12.85
C LEU A 70 -1.31 0.56 13.00
N ALA A 71 -1.61 0.16 14.24
CA ALA A 71 -2.40 -1.04 14.53
C ALA A 71 -3.81 -0.93 13.91
N ALA A 72 -4.46 0.24 14.06
CA ALA A 72 -5.77 0.51 13.49
C ALA A 72 -5.77 0.47 11.96
N LEU A 73 -4.75 1.05 11.29
CA LEU A 73 -4.60 0.98 9.83
C LEU A 73 -4.40 -0.46 9.35
N LYS A 74 -3.57 -1.24 10.03
CA LYS A 74 -3.34 -2.66 9.70
C LYS A 74 -4.59 -3.51 9.92
N ALA A 75 -5.32 -3.29 11.01
CA ALA A 75 -6.59 -3.96 11.28
C ALA A 75 -7.65 -3.65 10.21
N ALA A 76 -7.59 -2.45 9.62
CA ALA A 76 -8.41 -2.02 8.50
C ALA A 76 -7.97 -2.61 7.13
N GLY A 77 -6.93 -3.44 7.09
CA GLY A 77 -6.40 -4.08 5.87
C GLY A 77 -5.48 -3.18 5.04
N LEU A 78 -5.04 -2.05 5.57
CA LEU A 78 -4.12 -1.14 4.88
C LEU A 78 -2.66 -1.55 5.11
N ARG A 79 -1.85 -1.46 4.06
CA ARG A 79 -0.39 -1.68 4.13
C ARG A 79 0.27 -0.41 4.67
N ALA A 80 0.39 -0.34 5.99
CA ALA A 80 0.95 0.82 6.69
C ALA A 80 2.25 0.47 7.40
N GLU A 81 3.15 1.44 7.47
CA GLU A 81 4.41 1.41 8.20
C GLU A 81 4.52 2.63 9.11
N ILE A 82 5.50 2.60 10.03
CA ILE A 82 5.72 3.66 11.01
C ILE A 82 7.17 4.13 11.00
N ASP A 83 7.35 5.43 11.17
CA ASP A 83 8.65 6.08 11.34
C ASP A 83 8.70 6.86 12.65
N VAL A 84 9.24 6.21 13.69
CA VAL A 84 9.46 6.78 15.03
C VAL A 84 10.89 7.28 15.26
N ARG A 85 11.70 7.37 14.18
CA ARG A 85 13.08 7.86 14.31
C ARG A 85 13.10 9.27 14.90
N ASN A 86 14.11 9.57 15.70
CA ASN A 86 14.30 10.91 16.27
C ASN A 86 14.91 11.86 15.22
N GLU A 87 14.14 12.15 14.17
CA GLU A 87 14.51 13.02 13.06
C GLU A 87 13.48 14.13 12.86
N LYS A 88 13.91 15.24 12.28
CA LYS A 88 13.00 16.35 11.98
C LYS A 88 11.91 15.89 11.01
N ILE A 89 10.67 16.25 11.28
CA ILE A 89 9.51 15.85 10.46
C ILE A 89 9.70 16.20 8.98
N ASN A 90 10.32 17.32 8.65
CA ASN A 90 10.59 17.70 7.26
C ASN A 90 11.56 16.73 6.56
N TYR A 91 12.50 16.13 7.31
CA TYR A 91 13.40 15.12 6.77
C TYR A 91 12.64 13.82 6.49
N LYS A 92 11.84 13.33 7.44
CA LYS A 92 10.98 12.15 7.27
C LYS A 92 10.04 12.32 6.06
N VAL A 93 9.35 13.46 5.99
CA VAL A 93 8.44 13.76 4.86
C VAL A 93 9.17 13.74 3.52
N ARG A 94 10.37 14.32 3.45
CA ARG A 94 11.16 14.31 2.22
C ARG A 94 11.59 12.89 1.83
N GLU A 95 12.07 12.11 2.78
CA GLU A 95 12.52 10.73 2.54
C GLU A 95 11.37 9.84 2.03
N HIS A 96 10.22 9.86 2.71
CA HIS A 96 9.06 9.08 2.29
C HIS A 96 8.42 9.60 1.00
N SER A 97 8.55 10.90 0.69
CA SER A 97 8.15 11.45 -0.61
C SER A 97 9.06 10.97 -1.74
N LEU A 98 10.36 10.84 -1.50
CA LEU A 98 11.31 10.25 -2.46
C LEU A 98 11.03 8.75 -2.67
N ALA A 99 10.66 8.04 -1.62
CA ALA A 99 10.20 6.64 -1.67
C ALA A 99 8.81 6.48 -2.31
N LYS A 100 8.16 7.58 -2.73
CA LYS A 100 6.85 7.59 -3.39
C LYS A 100 5.70 7.01 -2.56
N VAL A 101 5.79 7.14 -1.23
CA VAL A 101 4.67 6.76 -0.36
C VAL A 101 3.50 7.72 -0.60
N PRO A 102 2.30 7.23 -0.98
CA PRO A 102 1.21 8.10 -1.41
C PRO A 102 0.60 8.92 -0.27
N VAL A 103 0.59 8.40 0.96
CA VAL A 103 -0.03 9.04 2.12
C VAL A 103 0.90 9.01 3.33
N MET A 104 1.05 10.14 3.98
CA MET A 104 1.74 10.26 5.28
C MET A 104 0.74 10.75 6.33
N LEU A 105 0.67 10.04 7.46
CA LEU A 105 -0.07 10.44 8.64
C LEU A 105 0.93 11.00 9.66
N VAL A 106 0.90 12.30 9.85
CA VAL A 106 1.78 12.98 10.80
C VAL A 106 1.06 13.10 12.12
N VAL A 107 1.70 12.67 13.19
CA VAL A 107 1.17 12.71 14.55
C VAL A 107 2.14 13.44 15.48
N GLY A 108 1.62 14.40 16.19
CA GLY A 108 2.30 15.14 17.24
C GLY A 108 1.51 15.04 18.55
N LYS A 109 1.91 15.84 19.53
CA LYS A 109 1.27 15.87 20.87
C LYS A 109 -0.21 16.21 20.81
N ARG A 110 -0.57 17.22 19.99
CA ARG A 110 -1.96 17.69 19.84
C ARG A 110 -2.84 16.63 19.18
N GLU A 111 -2.33 16.01 18.12
CA GLU A 111 -3.03 14.95 17.41
C GLU A 111 -3.26 13.74 18.33
N ALA A 112 -2.28 13.40 19.18
CA ALA A 112 -2.41 12.32 20.16
C ALA A 112 -3.46 12.65 21.25
N GLU A 113 -3.48 13.88 21.76
CA GLU A 113 -4.46 14.32 22.77
C GLU A 113 -5.90 14.38 22.22
N GLU A 114 -6.06 14.76 20.95
CA GLU A 114 -7.36 14.90 20.29
C GLU A 114 -7.85 13.63 19.56
N GLY A 115 -7.04 12.57 19.49
CA GLY A 115 -7.36 11.36 18.72
C GLY A 115 -7.44 11.60 17.21
N LYS A 116 -6.67 12.55 16.70
CA LYS A 116 -6.66 12.98 15.30
C LYS A 116 -5.35 12.59 14.60
N VAL A 117 -5.34 12.72 13.30
CA VAL A 117 -4.16 12.56 12.45
C VAL A 117 -4.11 13.68 11.43
N SER A 118 -2.89 14.15 11.10
CA SER A 118 -2.66 15.11 10.03
C SER A 118 -2.24 14.35 8.77
N ILE A 119 -3.11 14.32 7.77
CA ILE A 119 -2.88 13.61 6.50
C ILE A 119 -2.19 14.55 5.52
N ARG A 120 -1.12 14.04 4.93
CA ARG A 120 -0.40 14.67 3.83
C ARG A 120 -0.34 13.72 2.64
N ARG A 121 -0.65 14.21 1.45
CA ARG A 121 -0.61 13.46 0.20
C ARG A 121 0.70 13.71 -0.55
N LEU A 122 1.21 12.69 -1.21
CA LEU A 122 2.37 12.82 -2.09
C LEU A 122 2.10 13.87 -3.18
N GLY A 123 3.04 14.81 -3.35
CA GLY A 123 2.90 15.88 -4.35
C GLY A 123 2.08 17.10 -3.91
N SER A 124 1.41 17.05 -2.73
CA SER A 124 0.71 18.20 -2.15
C SER A 124 1.46 18.73 -0.92
N GLN A 125 1.39 20.03 -0.72
CA GLN A 125 1.83 20.66 0.53
C GLN A 125 0.69 20.81 1.54
N ASP A 126 -0.54 20.56 1.11
CA ASP A 126 -1.71 20.67 1.96
C ASP A 126 -1.73 19.57 3.03
N GLN A 127 -2.17 19.96 4.21
CA GLN A 127 -2.38 19.05 5.34
C GLN A 127 -3.83 19.13 5.77
N THR A 128 -4.45 17.97 5.89
CA THR A 128 -5.82 17.87 6.38
C THR A 128 -5.82 17.14 7.72
N VAL A 129 -6.31 17.82 8.77
CA VAL A 129 -6.45 17.23 10.10
C VAL A 129 -7.86 16.64 10.21
N MET A 130 -7.95 15.36 10.56
CA MET A 130 -9.23 14.68 10.75
C MET A 130 -9.15 13.61 11.83
N GLY A 131 -10.29 13.09 12.28
CA GLY A 131 -10.35 11.99 13.22
C GLY A 131 -9.77 10.70 12.64
N LEU A 132 -9.12 9.88 13.49
CA LEU A 132 -8.51 8.62 13.04
C LEU A 132 -9.51 7.70 12.32
N GLY A 133 -10.74 7.56 12.83
CA GLY A 133 -11.77 6.73 12.21
C GLY A 133 -12.17 7.21 10.81
N GLU A 134 -12.32 8.52 10.63
CA GLU A 134 -12.63 9.14 9.35
C GLU A 134 -11.48 8.95 8.33
N ALA A 135 -10.24 9.13 8.80
CA ALA A 135 -9.04 8.88 8.01
C ALA A 135 -8.99 7.45 7.48
N ILE A 136 -9.23 6.47 8.36
CA ILE A 136 -9.23 5.05 8.00
C ILE A 136 -10.31 4.75 6.97
N GLN A 137 -11.55 5.21 7.17
CA GLN A 137 -12.64 4.99 6.22
C GLN A 137 -12.34 5.57 4.83
N SER A 138 -11.79 6.79 4.79
CA SER A 138 -11.40 7.44 3.54
C SER A 138 -10.31 6.65 2.80
N LEU A 139 -9.28 6.22 3.53
CA LEU A 139 -8.18 5.44 2.95
C LEU A 139 -8.62 4.05 2.51
N GLN A 140 -9.50 3.38 3.27
CA GLN A 140 -10.06 2.08 2.88
C GLN A 140 -10.86 2.20 1.57
N ALA A 141 -11.71 3.20 1.44
CA ALA A 141 -12.50 3.41 0.22
C ALA A 141 -11.59 3.64 -1.00
N GLU A 142 -10.50 4.39 -0.83
CA GLU A 142 -9.53 4.65 -1.89
C GLU A 142 -8.65 3.42 -2.21
N ALA A 143 -8.34 2.60 -1.21
CA ALA A 143 -7.52 1.40 -1.36
C ALA A 143 -8.24 0.23 -2.05
N VAL A 144 -9.54 0.34 -2.31
CA VAL A 144 -10.27 -0.67 -3.09
C VAL A 144 -9.83 -0.62 -4.55
N PRO A 145 -9.42 -1.77 -5.16
CA PRO A 145 -9.13 -1.84 -6.59
C PRO A 145 -10.32 -1.42 -7.44
N PRO A 146 -10.11 -0.82 -8.63
CA PRO A 146 -11.18 -0.28 -9.46
C PRO A 146 -12.26 -1.29 -9.85
N ASP A 147 -11.89 -2.55 -10.07
CA ASP A 147 -12.79 -3.66 -10.42
C ASP A 147 -13.68 -4.12 -9.26
N LEU A 148 -13.31 -3.80 -8.02
CA LEU A 148 -14.07 -4.12 -6.81
C LEU A 148 -14.87 -2.93 -6.27
N ARG A 149 -14.73 -1.74 -6.86
CA ARG A 149 -15.53 -0.56 -6.52
C ARG A 149 -16.95 -0.76 -7.05
N ARG A 150 -17.90 -0.92 -6.13
CA ARG A 150 -19.34 -1.00 -6.44
C ARG A 150 -19.99 0.38 -6.38
#